data_ebdd28d26fe6d5952949aed9bbf70578
#
_entry.id   ebdd28d26fe6d5952949aed9bbf70578
#
_cell.length_a   1.000
_cell.length_b   1.000
_cell.length_c   1.000
_cell.angle_alpha   90.00
_cell.angle_beta   90.00
_cell.angle_gamma   90.00
#
_symmetry.space_group_name_H-M   'P 1'
#
loop_
_entity.id
_entity.type
_entity.pdbx_description
1 polymer ?
#
loop_
_entity_poly.entity_id
_entity_poly.type
_entity_poly.pdbx_seq_one_letter_code
_entity_poly.pdbx_strand_id
1 'polypeptide(L)'
;MITHSQIKAGRALLNFTQEDLAKRAGVTQITVANLETGRSRGSESTLRRIQKALELAGVEFITGGVRLTDTIFQTIEGSDCFLRLLDDVYFSLKDSQKKAVIFTGCDERKNTPEVTETICRILRAGIKMRMIIEEGNDYILGDLDCYRQIPKKYFQNLVTVAYADKYAIVVYSLDVFRVHIINHPNVARAHRGMFEMLWSMGTKPTKSSASERYI
;
A
#
# COMPACT_ATOMS: atom_id res chain seq x y z
N MET A 1 13.96 -22.41 -8.70
CA MET A 1 12.98 -22.55 -7.58
C MET A 1 13.68 -22.07 -6.33
N ILE A 2 13.03 -21.24 -5.52
CA ILE A 2 13.61 -20.70 -4.28
C ILE A 2 13.80 -21.78 -3.22
N THR A 3 14.83 -21.65 -2.42
CA THR A 3 15.15 -22.58 -1.33
C THR A 3 14.59 -22.11 0.01
N HIS A 4 14.43 -23.00 0.97
CA HIS A 4 14.01 -22.67 2.35
C HIS A 4 14.93 -21.62 3.00
N SER A 5 16.24 -21.72 2.78
CA SER A 5 17.22 -20.75 3.29
C SER A 5 17.03 -19.38 2.66
N GLN A 6 16.73 -19.30 1.36
CA GLN A 6 16.46 -18.05 0.68
C GLN A 6 15.14 -17.41 1.16
N ILE A 7 14.09 -18.20 1.43
CA ILE A 7 12.82 -17.69 2.01
C ILE A 7 13.11 -17.03 3.35
N LYS A 8 13.78 -17.75 4.25
CA LYS A 8 14.14 -17.25 5.59
C LYS A 8 15.01 -16.01 5.52
N ALA A 9 16.05 -16.01 4.67
CA ALA A 9 16.95 -14.88 4.49
C ALA A 9 16.22 -13.65 3.91
N GLY A 10 15.38 -13.83 2.87
CA GLY A 10 14.62 -12.76 2.25
C GLY A 10 13.64 -12.11 3.25
N ARG A 11 12.94 -12.91 4.04
CA ARG A 11 12.08 -12.40 5.11
C ARG A 11 12.88 -11.62 6.16
N ALA A 12 14.02 -12.14 6.58
CA ALA A 12 14.88 -11.48 7.56
C ALA A 12 15.45 -10.14 7.07
N LEU A 13 15.87 -10.07 5.80
CA LEU A 13 16.33 -8.82 5.18
C LEU A 13 15.26 -7.71 5.21
N LEU A 14 13.98 -8.09 5.12
CA LEU A 14 12.85 -7.16 5.16
C LEU A 14 12.35 -6.89 6.59
N ASN A 15 12.96 -7.50 7.62
CA ASN A 15 12.48 -7.47 9.01
C ASN A 15 11.01 -7.93 9.15
N PHE A 16 10.53 -8.81 8.26
CA PHE A 16 9.19 -9.37 8.35
C PHE A 16 9.13 -10.49 9.38
N THR A 17 8.01 -10.56 10.13
CA THR A 17 7.65 -11.77 10.87
C THR A 17 7.17 -12.86 9.90
N GLN A 18 7.12 -14.10 10.33
CA GLN A 18 6.54 -15.19 9.53
C GLN A 18 5.06 -14.91 9.21
N GLU A 19 4.34 -14.26 10.12
CA GLU A 19 2.96 -13.84 9.92
C GLU A 19 2.84 -12.75 8.85
N ASP A 20 3.76 -11.75 8.84
CA ASP A 20 3.78 -10.71 7.81
C ASP A 20 3.99 -11.30 6.42
N LEU A 21 4.95 -12.25 6.29
CA LEU A 21 5.17 -12.93 5.01
C LEU A 21 3.97 -13.78 4.61
N ALA A 22 3.38 -14.49 5.56
CA ALA A 22 2.21 -15.33 5.32
C ALA A 22 1.03 -14.51 4.78
N LYS A 23 0.71 -13.37 5.41
CA LYS A 23 -0.35 -12.44 4.96
C LYS A 23 -0.08 -11.92 3.55
N ARG A 24 1.16 -11.47 3.27
CA ARG A 24 1.55 -10.94 1.95
C ARG A 24 1.50 -12.00 0.86
N ALA A 25 1.88 -13.24 1.17
CA ALA A 25 1.84 -14.37 0.25
C ALA A 25 0.46 -15.05 0.16
N GLY A 26 -0.51 -14.66 1.01
CA GLY A 26 -1.82 -15.30 1.11
C GLY A 26 -1.73 -16.77 1.53
N VAL A 27 -0.82 -17.13 2.43
CA VAL A 27 -0.64 -18.46 3.02
C VAL A 27 -0.80 -18.39 4.54
N THR A 28 -0.78 -19.54 5.23
CA THR A 28 -0.79 -19.54 6.70
C THR A 28 0.63 -19.34 7.26
N GLN A 29 0.74 -18.79 8.49
CA GLN A 29 2.01 -18.68 9.19
C GLN A 29 2.71 -20.04 9.34
N ILE A 30 1.93 -21.10 9.63
CA ILE A 30 2.42 -22.48 9.75
C ILE A 30 3.08 -22.94 8.44
N THR A 31 2.51 -22.56 7.28
CA THR A 31 3.10 -22.84 5.97
C THR A 31 4.48 -22.21 5.85
N VAL A 32 4.62 -20.93 6.20
CA VAL A 32 5.91 -20.21 6.16
C VAL A 32 6.92 -20.88 7.11
N ALA A 33 6.53 -21.17 8.35
CA ALA A 33 7.39 -21.80 9.35
C ALA A 33 7.92 -23.18 8.88
N ASN A 34 7.04 -24.00 8.30
CA ASN A 34 7.42 -25.32 7.80
C ASN A 34 8.34 -25.23 6.58
N LEU A 35 8.14 -24.25 5.70
CA LEU A 35 9.04 -24.01 4.56
C LEU A 35 10.41 -23.52 5.03
N GLU A 36 10.49 -22.57 5.94
CA GLU A 36 11.76 -22.01 6.46
C GLU A 36 12.60 -23.04 7.22
N THR A 37 11.94 -23.99 7.89
CA THR A 37 12.60 -25.08 8.62
C THR A 37 12.91 -26.30 7.76
N GLY A 38 12.50 -26.32 6.50
CA GLY A 38 12.66 -27.46 5.59
C GLY A 38 11.75 -28.65 5.93
N ARG A 39 10.81 -28.51 6.88
CA ARG A 39 9.84 -29.58 7.23
C ARG A 39 8.83 -29.84 6.11
N SER A 40 8.66 -28.89 5.21
CA SER A 40 7.84 -29.02 4.01
C SER A 40 8.59 -28.46 2.81
N ARG A 41 8.47 -29.12 1.65
CA ARG A 41 8.99 -28.59 0.39
C ARG A 41 8.04 -27.57 -0.24
N GLY A 42 6.77 -27.55 0.18
CA GLY A 42 5.73 -26.72 -0.40
C GLY A 42 5.34 -27.11 -1.83
N SER A 43 4.14 -26.72 -2.26
CA SER A 43 3.76 -26.82 -3.66
C SER A 43 4.43 -25.71 -4.48
N GLU A 44 4.61 -25.93 -5.78
CA GLU A 44 5.16 -24.93 -6.68
C GLU A 44 4.38 -23.61 -6.64
N SER A 45 3.06 -23.68 -6.59
CA SER A 45 2.18 -22.52 -6.46
C SER A 45 2.41 -21.73 -5.16
N THR A 46 2.60 -22.44 -4.03
CA THR A 46 2.91 -21.82 -2.74
C THR A 46 4.29 -21.12 -2.79
N LEU A 47 5.31 -21.78 -3.33
CA LEU A 47 6.64 -21.21 -3.46
C LEU A 47 6.66 -19.98 -4.36
N ARG A 48 5.92 -20.00 -5.49
CA ARG A 48 5.78 -18.85 -6.38
C ARG A 48 5.10 -17.66 -5.68
N ARG A 49 4.07 -17.90 -4.87
CA ARG A 49 3.38 -16.84 -4.09
C ARG A 49 4.31 -16.20 -3.06
N ILE A 50 5.08 -17.01 -2.34
CA ILE A 50 6.07 -16.51 -1.37
C ILE A 50 7.18 -15.76 -2.07
N GLN A 51 7.73 -16.31 -3.17
CA GLN A 51 8.74 -15.64 -3.98
C GLN A 51 8.26 -14.27 -4.44
N LYS A 52 7.07 -14.22 -5.04
CA LYS A 52 6.46 -12.97 -5.53
C LYS A 52 6.24 -11.97 -4.40
N ALA A 53 5.83 -12.41 -3.21
CA ALA A 53 5.64 -11.54 -2.05
C ALA A 53 6.96 -10.90 -1.58
N LEU A 54 8.06 -11.66 -1.59
CA LEU A 54 9.39 -11.17 -1.24
C LEU A 54 9.97 -10.26 -2.33
N GLU A 55 9.82 -10.62 -3.61
CA GLU A 55 10.27 -9.80 -4.74
C GLU A 55 9.54 -8.44 -4.77
N LEU A 56 8.23 -8.44 -4.56
CA LEU A 56 7.43 -7.22 -4.45
C LEU A 56 7.85 -6.34 -3.27
N ALA A 57 8.42 -6.92 -2.24
CA ALA A 57 8.95 -6.19 -1.09
C ALA A 57 10.42 -5.77 -1.26
N GLY A 58 11.03 -6.02 -2.42
CA GLY A 58 12.40 -5.57 -2.75
C GLY A 58 13.49 -6.61 -2.48
N VAL A 59 13.17 -7.90 -2.44
CA VAL A 59 14.18 -8.98 -2.38
C VAL A 59 14.44 -9.52 -3.79
N GLU A 60 15.67 -9.56 -4.17
CA GLU A 60 16.14 -10.27 -5.37
C GLU A 60 16.76 -11.61 -4.96
N PHE A 61 16.32 -12.68 -5.63
CA PHE A 61 16.89 -14.01 -5.47
C PHE A 61 18.06 -14.19 -6.43
N ILE A 62 19.23 -14.46 -5.88
CA ILE A 62 20.46 -14.70 -6.64
C ILE A 62 20.95 -16.12 -6.40
N THR A 63 21.92 -16.58 -7.20
CA THR A 63 22.54 -17.89 -7.00
C THR A 63 23.20 -17.94 -5.62
N GLY A 64 22.73 -18.87 -4.78
CA GLY A 64 23.28 -19.07 -3.43
C GLY A 64 22.78 -18.11 -2.36
N GLY A 65 21.87 -17.15 -2.67
CA GLY A 65 21.42 -16.21 -1.66
C GLY A 65 20.26 -15.31 -2.08
N VAL A 66 20.15 -14.21 -1.37
CA VAL A 66 19.21 -13.12 -1.63
C VAL A 66 19.90 -11.79 -1.35
N ARG A 67 19.45 -10.72 -2.01
CA ARG A 67 19.86 -9.35 -1.72
C ARG A 67 18.65 -8.42 -1.73
N LEU A 68 18.76 -7.27 -1.05
CA LEU A 68 17.80 -6.19 -1.27
C LEU A 68 18.10 -5.58 -2.63
N THR A 69 17.06 -5.44 -3.41
CA THR A 69 17.11 -4.62 -4.62
C THR A 69 16.87 -3.17 -4.20
N ASP A 70 17.77 -2.29 -4.58
CA ASP A 70 17.50 -0.84 -4.64
C ASP A 70 16.52 -0.56 -5.78
N THR A 71 15.34 -1.20 -5.74
CA THR A 71 14.33 -1.00 -6.77
C THR A 71 13.64 0.31 -6.49
N ILE A 72 14.16 1.37 -7.10
CA ILE A 72 13.52 2.69 -7.08
C ILE A 72 12.09 2.59 -7.63
N PHE A 73 11.86 1.70 -8.59
CA PHE A 73 10.57 1.52 -9.26
C PHE A 73 10.03 0.11 -9.06
N GLN A 74 8.78 0.02 -8.61
CA GLN A 74 8.03 -1.23 -8.47
C GLN A 74 6.68 -1.08 -9.15
N THR A 75 6.23 -2.13 -9.86
CA THR A 75 4.89 -2.16 -10.45
C THR A 75 4.10 -3.32 -9.87
N ILE A 76 2.88 -3.04 -9.42
CA ILE A 76 1.89 -4.02 -8.99
C ILE A 76 0.80 -4.07 -10.06
N GLU A 77 0.53 -5.24 -10.62
CA GLU A 77 -0.50 -5.45 -11.64
C GLU A 77 -1.62 -6.35 -11.12
N GLY A 78 -2.81 -6.20 -11.69
CA GLY A 78 -3.99 -7.01 -11.41
C GLY A 78 -5.12 -6.22 -10.76
N SER A 79 -6.32 -6.80 -10.74
CA SER A 79 -7.53 -6.18 -10.18
C SER A 79 -7.42 -5.88 -8.68
N ASP A 80 -6.52 -6.58 -7.96
CA ASP A 80 -6.23 -6.41 -6.55
C ASP A 80 -5.09 -5.43 -6.25
N CYS A 81 -4.54 -4.75 -7.28
CA CYS A 81 -3.34 -3.92 -7.14
C CYS A 81 -3.50 -2.80 -6.10
N PHE A 82 -4.70 -2.22 -5.98
CA PHE A 82 -4.97 -1.18 -5.00
C PHE A 82 -5.03 -1.72 -3.57
N LEU A 83 -5.63 -2.90 -3.35
CA LEU A 83 -5.60 -3.59 -2.06
C LEU A 83 -4.16 -3.90 -1.64
N ARG A 84 -3.33 -4.37 -2.56
CA ARG A 84 -1.92 -4.66 -2.30
C ARG A 84 -1.11 -3.40 -2.01
N LEU A 85 -1.47 -2.26 -2.62
CA LEU A 85 -0.90 -0.96 -2.24
C LEU A 85 -1.28 -0.60 -0.81
N LEU A 86 -2.55 -0.74 -0.41
CA LEU A 86 -3.00 -0.47 0.95
C LEU A 86 -2.35 -1.41 1.98
N ASP A 87 -2.12 -2.66 1.63
CA ASP A 87 -1.33 -3.58 2.45
C ASP A 87 0.12 -3.10 2.61
N ASP A 88 0.75 -2.64 1.53
CA ASP A 88 2.11 -2.09 1.62
C ASP A 88 2.15 -0.81 2.47
N VAL A 89 1.14 0.06 2.39
CA VAL A 89 0.97 1.21 3.28
C VAL A 89 0.90 0.76 4.74
N TYR A 90 0.03 -0.21 5.04
CA TYR A 90 -0.13 -0.74 6.40
C TYR A 90 1.19 -1.29 6.94
N PHE A 91 1.85 -2.19 6.21
CA PHE A 91 3.08 -2.83 6.66
C PHE A 91 4.27 -1.86 6.74
N SER A 92 4.31 -0.84 5.90
CA SER A 92 5.35 0.20 5.95
C SER A 92 5.19 1.15 7.13
N LEU A 93 3.96 1.32 7.67
CA LEU A 93 3.66 2.35 8.66
C LEU A 93 3.24 1.82 10.04
N LYS A 94 2.78 0.57 10.18
CA LYS A 94 2.24 0.03 11.44
C LYS A 94 3.21 0.18 12.63
N ASP A 95 4.52 0.01 12.39
CA ASP A 95 5.57 0.09 13.40
C ASP A 95 6.44 1.36 13.26
N SER A 96 6.08 2.25 12.33
CA SER A 96 6.80 3.51 12.09
C SER A 96 6.48 4.55 13.16
N GLN A 97 7.47 5.39 13.50
CA GLN A 97 7.23 6.58 14.33
C GLN A 97 6.39 7.64 13.61
N LYS A 98 6.48 7.71 12.27
CA LYS A 98 5.69 8.63 11.44
C LYS A 98 4.55 7.86 10.77
N LYS A 99 3.46 7.66 11.52
CA LYS A 99 2.26 6.95 11.04
C LYS A 99 1.35 7.89 10.26
N ALA A 100 1.73 8.26 9.04
CA ALA A 100 0.93 9.13 8.19
C ALA A 100 0.97 8.70 6.73
N VAL A 101 -0.18 8.69 6.09
CA VAL A 101 -0.37 8.48 4.64
C VAL A 101 -1.24 9.60 4.08
N ILE A 102 -0.92 10.04 2.87
CA ILE A 102 -1.66 11.06 2.14
C ILE A 102 -2.11 10.52 0.80
N PHE A 103 -3.34 10.88 0.41
CA PHE A 103 -3.97 10.48 -0.84
C PHE A 103 -4.43 11.71 -1.62
N THR A 104 -4.31 11.66 -2.95
CA THR A 104 -4.96 12.62 -3.85
C THR A 104 -5.74 11.84 -4.90
N GLY A 105 -6.80 12.44 -5.44
CA GLY A 105 -7.55 11.88 -6.54
C GLY A 105 -8.49 10.71 -6.17
N CYS A 106 -8.72 10.44 -4.89
CA CYS A 106 -9.60 9.36 -4.45
C CYS A 106 -11.08 9.75 -4.54
N ASP A 107 -11.89 8.75 -4.89
CA ASP A 107 -13.34 8.81 -4.82
C ASP A 107 -13.85 7.58 -4.05
N GLU A 108 -14.23 7.77 -2.79
CA GLU A 108 -14.60 6.68 -1.87
C GLU A 108 -15.89 5.95 -2.27
N ARG A 109 -16.70 6.52 -3.20
CA ARG A 109 -17.84 5.81 -3.80
C ARG A 109 -17.43 4.57 -4.58
N LYS A 110 -16.18 4.50 -5.00
CA LYS A 110 -15.61 3.38 -5.76
C LYS A 110 -14.94 2.32 -4.88
N ASN A 111 -14.93 2.52 -3.56
CA ASN A 111 -14.35 1.54 -2.65
C ASN A 111 -15.16 0.25 -2.65
N THR A 112 -14.48 -0.88 -2.79
CA THR A 112 -15.07 -2.18 -2.50
C THR A 112 -15.10 -2.42 -0.98
N PRO A 113 -15.92 -3.37 -0.48
CA PRO A 113 -15.93 -3.72 0.94
C PRO A 113 -14.54 -4.06 1.48
N GLU A 114 -13.72 -4.78 0.71
CA GLU A 114 -12.35 -5.18 1.08
C GLU A 114 -11.41 -3.96 1.20
N VAL A 115 -11.58 -2.97 0.31
CA VAL A 115 -10.84 -1.70 0.37
C VAL A 115 -11.21 -0.94 1.63
N THR A 116 -12.51 -0.85 1.94
CA THR A 116 -13.03 -0.18 3.14
C THR A 116 -12.51 -0.86 4.40
N GLU A 117 -12.56 -2.20 4.48
CA GLU A 117 -12.02 -2.97 5.61
C GLU A 117 -10.52 -2.74 5.80
N THR A 118 -9.76 -2.73 4.69
CA THR A 118 -8.32 -2.50 4.74
C THR A 118 -7.99 -1.08 5.23
N ILE A 119 -8.76 -0.07 4.82
CA ILE A 119 -8.62 1.30 5.32
C ILE A 119 -8.95 1.36 6.83
N CYS A 120 -10.02 0.70 7.28
CA CYS A 120 -10.33 0.59 8.71
C CYS A 120 -9.18 -0.05 9.50
N ARG A 121 -8.54 -1.10 8.96
CA ARG A 121 -7.35 -1.72 9.56
C ARG A 121 -6.18 -0.73 9.67
N ILE A 122 -5.94 0.08 8.64
CA ILE A 122 -4.91 1.14 8.64
C ILE A 122 -5.20 2.16 9.75
N LEU A 123 -6.43 2.63 9.86
CA LEU A 123 -6.85 3.61 10.87
C LEU A 123 -6.74 3.04 12.30
N ARG A 124 -7.16 1.78 12.53
CA ARG A 124 -7.02 1.09 13.84
C ARG A 124 -5.58 0.90 14.27
N ALA A 125 -4.64 0.82 13.33
CA ALA A 125 -3.20 0.80 13.63
C ALA A 125 -2.64 2.19 14.03
N GLY A 126 -3.48 3.22 14.10
CA GLY A 126 -3.12 4.59 14.45
C GLY A 126 -2.45 5.35 13.29
N ILE A 127 -2.56 4.87 12.06
CA ILE A 127 -2.01 5.54 10.88
C ILE A 127 -2.97 6.65 10.47
N LYS A 128 -2.50 7.90 10.56
CA LYS A 128 -3.26 9.09 10.17
C LYS A 128 -3.37 9.18 8.65
N MET A 129 -4.58 9.37 8.15
CA MET A 129 -4.86 9.47 6.73
C MET A 129 -5.40 10.87 6.41
N ARG A 130 -4.88 11.50 5.34
CA ARG A 130 -5.40 12.76 4.80
C ARG A 130 -5.64 12.61 3.31
N MET A 131 -6.75 13.19 2.84
CA MET A 131 -7.17 13.08 1.44
C MET A 131 -7.49 14.44 0.82
N ILE A 132 -7.01 14.64 -0.41
CA ILE A 132 -7.48 15.71 -1.28
C ILE A 132 -8.49 15.12 -2.26
N ILE A 133 -9.69 15.70 -2.28
CA ILE A 133 -10.83 15.29 -3.07
C ILE A 133 -11.31 16.44 -3.98
N GLU A 134 -12.15 16.11 -4.94
CA GLU A 134 -12.74 17.08 -5.86
C GLU A 134 -13.76 17.97 -5.15
N GLU A 135 -13.79 19.26 -5.51
CA GLU A 135 -14.84 20.19 -5.09
C GLU A 135 -16.23 19.64 -5.44
N GLY A 136 -17.13 19.65 -4.43
CA GLY A 136 -18.48 19.11 -4.56
C GLY A 136 -18.58 17.60 -4.28
N ASN A 137 -17.47 16.88 -4.11
CA ASN A 137 -17.54 15.50 -3.62
C ASN A 137 -17.81 15.52 -2.10
N ASP A 138 -19.00 15.11 -1.71
CA ASP A 138 -19.45 15.05 -0.31
C ASP A 138 -19.59 13.60 0.21
N TYR A 139 -19.29 12.59 -0.61
CA TYR A 139 -19.28 11.20 -0.15
C TYR A 139 -17.97 10.90 0.57
N ILE A 140 -17.99 10.99 1.89
CA ILE A 140 -16.81 10.93 2.75
C ILE A 140 -17.05 9.89 3.84
N LEU A 141 -16.18 8.88 3.93
CA LEU A 141 -16.27 7.80 4.91
C LEU A 141 -15.51 8.09 6.21
N GLY A 142 -14.51 8.96 6.18
CA GLY A 142 -13.68 9.32 7.33
C GLY A 142 -14.14 10.60 8.05
N ASP A 143 -13.30 11.06 8.98
CA ASP A 143 -13.47 12.36 9.65
C ASP A 143 -13.27 13.50 8.65
N LEU A 144 -14.19 14.48 8.64
CA LEU A 144 -14.13 15.63 7.74
C LEU A 144 -12.82 16.43 7.86
N ASP A 145 -12.17 16.41 9.02
CA ASP A 145 -10.87 17.06 9.23
C ASP A 145 -9.74 16.43 8.41
N CYS A 146 -9.92 15.18 8.01
CA CYS A 146 -8.99 14.44 7.18
C CYS A 146 -9.11 14.72 5.68
N TYR A 147 -9.99 15.64 5.26
CA TYR A 147 -10.24 15.93 3.86
C TYR A 147 -10.10 17.42 3.53
N ARG A 148 -9.65 17.69 2.30
CA ARG A 148 -9.71 19.01 1.69
C ARG A 148 -10.21 18.89 0.26
N GLN A 149 -11.12 19.77 -0.12
CA GLN A 149 -11.64 19.91 -1.46
C GLN A 149 -10.82 20.95 -2.22
N ILE A 150 -10.42 20.64 -3.45
CA ILE A 150 -9.78 21.58 -4.36
C ILE A 150 -10.66 21.81 -5.58
N PRO A 151 -10.57 23.02 -6.22
CA PRO A 151 -11.42 23.35 -7.36
C PRO A 151 -11.31 22.33 -8.48
N LYS A 152 -12.44 21.94 -9.04
CA LYS A 152 -12.57 20.91 -10.10
C LYS A 152 -11.61 21.14 -11.27
N LYS A 153 -11.37 22.40 -11.65
CA LYS A 153 -10.45 22.77 -12.75
C LYS A 153 -9.00 22.35 -12.51
N TYR A 154 -8.59 22.11 -11.26
CA TYR A 154 -7.24 21.66 -10.88
C TYR A 154 -7.21 20.21 -10.43
N PHE A 155 -8.38 19.60 -10.23
CA PHE A 155 -8.46 18.23 -9.78
C PHE A 155 -8.24 17.26 -10.93
N GLN A 156 -7.34 16.31 -10.72
CA GLN A 156 -7.14 15.19 -11.63
C GLN A 156 -7.61 13.92 -10.93
N ASN A 157 -8.46 13.15 -11.59
CA ASN A 157 -8.96 11.88 -11.06
C ASN A 157 -7.90 10.77 -11.19
N LEU A 158 -6.69 11.09 -10.76
CA LEU A 158 -5.55 10.18 -10.71
C LEU A 158 -5.19 9.95 -9.23
N VAL A 159 -5.37 8.72 -8.78
CA VAL A 159 -5.06 8.38 -7.40
C VAL A 159 -3.55 8.32 -7.21
N THR A 160 -3.06 9.16 -6.31
CA THR A 160 -1.66 9.11 -5.86
C THR A 160 -1.58 8.98 -4.34
N VAL A 161 -0.55 8.29 -3.87
CA VAL A 161 -0.39 7.97 -2.44
C VAL A 161 1.07 8.19 -2.03
N ALA A 162 1.30 8.97 -0.96
CA ALA A 162 2.65 9.07 -0.39
C ALA A 162 2.66 8.58 1.07
N TYR A 163 3.58 7.67 1.37
CA TYR A 163 3.74 7.03 2.67
C TYR A 163 5.19 6.57 2.86
N ALA A 164 5.69 6.54 4.08
CA ALA A 164 7.10 6.24 4.38
C ALA A 164 8.03 7.01 3.39
N ASP A 165 8.94 6.34 2.71
CA ASP A 165 9.79 6.91 1.66
C ASP A 165 9.30 6.55 0.24
N LYS A 166 8.01 6.24 0.10
CA LYS A 166 7.38 5.78 -1.13
C LYS A 166 6.36 6.79 -1.67
N TYR A 167 6.29 6.85 -2.98
CA TYR A 167 5.24 7.52 -3.73
C TYR A 167 4.63 6.56 -4.73
N ALA A 168 3.32 6.38 -4.70
CA ALA A 168 2.59 5.49 -5.58
C ALA A 168 1.63 6.26 -6.49
N ILE A 169 1.50 5.79 -7.73
CA ILE A 169 0.55 6.26 -8.73
C ILE A 169 -0.32 5.08 -9.14
N VAL A 170 -1.64 5.24 -9.05
CA VAL A 170 -2.61 4.22 -9.46
C VAL A 170 -3.12 4.55 -10.85
N VAL A 171 -2.84 3.68 -11.80
CA VAL A 171 -3.23 3.85 -13.21
C VAL A 171 -4.32 2.85 -13.54
N TYR A 172 -5.47 3.39 -13.96
CA TYR A 172 -6.59 2.60 -14.50
C TYR A 172 -6.69 2.85 -16.00
N SER A 173 -6.50 1.82 -16.80
CA SER A 173 -6.84 1.84 -18.23
C SER A 173 -7.83 0.72 -18.54
N LEU A 174 -8.46 0.74 -19.71
CA LEU A 174 -9.61 -0.11 -20.08
C LEU A 174 -9.48 -1.60 -19.72
N ASP A 175 -8.24 -2.14 -19.68
CA ASP A 175 -7.99 -3.56 -19.40
C ASP A 175 -6.86 -3.81 -18.40
N VAL A 176 -6.29 -2.75 -17.83
CA VAL A 176 -5.09 -2.89 -16.99
C VAL A 176 -5.18 -2.01 -15.75
N PHE A 177 -5.14 -2.67 -14.59
CA PHE A 177 -5.02 -2.03 -13.29
C PHE A 177 -3.56 -2.15 -12.83
N ARG A 178 -2.90 -1.02 -12.64
CA ARG A 178 -1.49 -0.95 -12.20
C ARG A 178 -1.28 0.07 -11.11
N VAL A 179 -0.40 -0.27 -10.19
CA VAL A 179 0.18 0.68 -9.23
C VAL A 179 1.67 0.74 -9.49
N HIS A 180 2.17 1.93 -9.78
CA HIS A 180 3.60 2.20 -9.86
C HIS A 180 4.06 2.82 -8.55
N ILE A 181 5.03 2.21 -7.88
CA ILE A 181 5.60 2.69 -6.62
C ILE A 181 7.03 3.14 -6.89
N ILE A 182 7.33 4.37 -6.49
CA ILE A 182 8.68 4.95 -6.49
C ILE A 182 9.18 4.95 -5.05
N ASN A 183 10.14 4.08 -4.75
CA ASN A 183 10.74 4.00 -3.42
C ASN A 183 11.97 4.92 -3.38
N HIS A 184 11.74 6.20 -3.11
CA HIS A 184 12.81 7.20 -3.04
C HIS A 184 12.42 8.35 -2.10
N PRO A 185 13.19 8.61 -1.03
CA PRO A 185 12.79 9.58 0.01
C PRO A 185 12.61 11.01 -0.52
N ASN A 186 13.43 11.45 -1.49
CA ASN A 186 13.28 12.79 -2.07
C ASN A 186 12.02 12.92 -2.93
N VAL A 187 11.64 11.86 -3.68
CA VAL A 187 10.39 11.85 -4.45
C VAL A 187 9.20 11.90 -3.52
N ALA A 188 9.16 11.04 -2.50
CA ALA A 188 8.09 11.04 -1.50
C ALA A 188 7.99 12.39 -0.77
N ARG A 189 9.13 13.02 -0.43
CA ARG A 189 9.18 14.35 0.21
C ARG A 189 8.65 15.44 -0.70
N ALA A 190 9.04 15.45 -1.97
CA ALA A 190 8.56 16.44 -2.95
C ALA A 190 7.04 16.38 -3.10
N HIS A 191 6.47 15.17 -3.22
CA HIS A 191 5.02 14.99 -3.32
C HIS A 191 4.29 15.37 -2.04
N ARG A 192 4.87 15.11 -0.85
CA ARG A 192 4.30 15.65 0.40
C ARG A 192 4.29 17.19 0.42
N GLY A 193 5.34 17.83 -0.07
CA GLY A 193 5.36 19.29 -0.19
C GLY A 193 4.25 19.84 -1.09
N MET A 194 4.03 19.21 -2.25
CA MET A 194 2.92 19.55 -3.14
C MET A 194 1.56 19.33 -2.46
N PHE A 195 1.42 18.21 -1.75
CA PHE A 195 0.21 17.91 -1.00
C PHE A 195 -0.07 18.98 0.06
N GLU A 196 0.92 19.40 0.86
CA GLU A 196 0.75 20.44 1.89
C GLU A 196 0.32 21.76 1.26
N MET A 197 0.86 22.12 0.11
CA MET A 197 0.43 23.32 -0.64
C MET A 197 -1.04 23.21 -1.03
N LEU A 198 -1.46 22.10 -1.66
CA LEU A 198 -2.86 21.85 -2.02
C LEU A 198 -3.76 21.81 -0.78
N TRP A 199 -3.28 21.21 0.30
CA TRP A 199 -4.00 21.12 1.57
C TRP A 199 -4.28 22.52 2.16
N SER A 200 -3.30 23.40 2.12
CA SER A 200 -3.44 24.77 2.63
C SER A 200 -4.40 25.62 1.81
N MET A 201 -4.53 25.34 0.51
CA MET A 201 -5.44 26.04 -0.41
C MET A 201 -6.85 25.41 -0.44
N GLY A 202 -6.96 24.16 -0.03
CA GLY A 202 -8.20 23.41 -0.08
C GLY A 202 -9.20 23.80 0.99
N THR A 203 -10.48 23.67 0.70
CA THR A 203 -11.58 23.93 1.64
C THR A 203 -11.94 22.65 2.38
N LYS A 204 -12.22 22.78 3.70
CA LYS A 204 -12.73 21.65 4.48
C LYS A 204 -14.17 21.37 4.07
N PRO A 205 -14.53 20.08 3.78
CA PRO A 205 -15.92 19.71 3.57
C PRO A 205 -16.74 19.92 4.87
N THR A 206 -17.99 20.34 4.74
CA THR A 206 -18.84 20.68 5.88
C THR A 206 -19.81 19.56 6.26
N LYS A 207 -20.02 18.59 5.35
CA LYS A 207 -20.93 17.46 5.55
C LYS A 207 -20.45 16.24 4.77
N SER A 208 -21.02 15.09 5.09
CA SER A 208 -20.90 13.88 4.28
C SER A 208 -22.29 13.34 3.95
N SER A 209 -22.45 12.86 2.71
CA SER A 209 -23.64 12.15 2.24
C SER A 209 -23.53 10.63 2.44
N ALA A 210 -22.37 10.09 2.86
CA ALA A 210 -22.20 8.67 3.11
C ALA A 210 -23.01 8.22 4.34
N SER A 211 -23.73 7.10 4.20
CA SER A 211 -24.48 6.46 5.30
C SER A 211 -23.58 5.66 6.24
N GLU A 212 -22.43 5.22 5.74
CA GLU A 212 -21.43 4.46 6.50
C GLU A 212 -20.21 5.32 6.81
N ARG A 213 -19.45 4.93 7.81
CA ARG A 213 -18.23 5.61 8.22
C ARG A 213 -17.12 4.59 8.48
N TYR A 214 -15.87 4.99 8.30
CA TYR A 214 -14.75 4.23 8.82
C TYR A 214 -14.83 4.18 10.35
N ILE A 215 -14.88 2.96 10.89
CA ILE A 215 -15.00 2.70 12.33
C ILE A 215 -13.72 1.98 12.82
#